data_23bdc0fd98bc6131157bd63fbae62e84
#
_entry.id   23bdc0fd98bc6131157bd63fbae62e84
#
_cell.length_a   1.000
_cell.length_b   1.000
_cell.length_c   1.000
_cell.angle_alpha   90.00
_cell.angle_beta   90.00
_cell.angle_gamma   90.00
#
_symmetry.space_group_name_H-M   'P 1'
#
loop_
_entity.id
_entity.type
_entity.pdbx_description
1 polymer ?
#
loop_
_entity_poly.entity_id
_entity_poly.type
_entity_poly.pdbx_seq_one_letter_code
_entity_poly.pdbx_strand_id
1 'polypeptide(L)'
;QLLGGSLNMSDHLMLTSVIGAVVIGIGCGIVVRSRATTGGTDIVAMILQKYCHIRFSKAILLVDGIVVGFGLLVIGFGIGNPDDATPPSWHLSFYSLIAIFVTSRVLAYVINGEKNDKILFVISDMRLTALHDYILKDLDRTATCIKSSGLYTNVDKEMLFLVVSYKEVV
;
A
#
# COMPACT_ATOMS: atom_id res chain seq x y z
N GLN A 1 -4.06 8.01 -38.69
CA GLN A 1 -3.43 6.76 -39.24
C GLN A 1 -2.19 6.28 -38.45
N LEU A 2 -1.90 6.81 -37.26
CA LEU A 2 -0.77 6.36 -36.42
C LEU A 2 -1.14 5.32 -35.35
N LEU A 3 -2.38 4.89 -35.26
CA LEU A 3 -2.85 3.82 -34.36
C LEU A 3 -3.70 2.78 -35.14
N GLY A 4 -3.33 2.50 -36.35
CA GLY A 4 -4.02 1.57 -37.26
C GLY A 4 -3.73 0.09 -37.01
N GLY A 5 -3.36 -0.31 -35.83
CA GLY A 5 -3.48 -1.67 -35.35
C GLY A 5 -4.64 -1.71 -34.38
N SER A 6 -5.75 -2.34 -34.75
CA SER A 6 -6.76 -2.75 -33.79
C SER A 6 -6.03 -3.64 -32.80
N LEU A 7 -5.70 -3.08 -31.62
CA LEU A 7 -5.33 -3.87 -30.46
C LEU A 7 -6.58 -4.68 -30.14
N ASN A 8 -6.68 -5.88 -30.67
CA ASN A 8 -7.67 -6.86 -30.25
C ASN A 8 -7.38 -7.18 -28.80
N MET A 9 -7.87 -6.32 -27.90
CA MET A 9 -7.70 -6.46 -26.46
C MET A 9 -8.37 -7.74 -25.96
N SER A 10 -9.24 -8.34 -26.74
CA SER A 10 -9.84 -9.65 -26.47
C SER A 10 -8.83 -10.80 -26.48
N ASP A 11 -7.75 -10.70 -27.28
CA ASP A 11 -6.77 -11.79 -27.39
C ASP A 11 -5.77 -11.80 -26.23
N HIS A 12 -5.70 -10.69 -25.46
CA HIS A 12 -4.81 -10.54 -24.30
C HIS A 12 -5.57 -10.14 -23.04
N LEU A 13 -6.60 -10.90 -22.69
CA LEU A 13 -7.48 -10.62 -21.55
C LEU A 13 -6.70 -10.43 -20.23
N MET A 14 -5.66 -11.22 -20.01
CA MET A 14 -4.80 -11.10 -18.85
C MET A 14 -4.06 -9.75 -18.81
N LEU A 15 -3.48 -9.33 -19.93
CA LEU A 15 -2.76 -8.06 -20.02
C LEU A 15 -3.70 -6.88 -19.79
N THR A 16 -4.88 -6.93 -20.39
CA THR A 16 -5.91 -5.88 -20.24
C THR A 16 -6.39 -5.80 -18.80
N SER A 17 -6.60 -6.93 -18.10
CA SER A 17 -7.03 -6.94 -16.71
C SER A 17 -5.97 -6.37 -15.77
N VAL A 18 -4.68 -6.66 -16.01
CA VAL A 18 -3.58 -6.11 -15.20
C VAL A 18 -3.43 -4.61 -15.41
N ILE A 19 -3.47 -4.13 -16.65
CA ILE A 19 -3.40 -2.69 -16.96
C ILE A 19 -4.61 -1.96 -16.33
N GLY A 20 -5.81 -2.51 -16.49
CA GLY A 20 -7.02 -1.96 -15.87
C GLY A 20 -6.91 -1.90 -14.35
N ALA A 21 -6.39 -2.95 -13.72
CA ALA A 21 -6.15 -3.01 -12.27
C ALA A 21 -5.19 -1.92 -11.79
N VAL A 22 -4.12 -1.64 -12.54
CA VAL A 22 -3.17 -0.57 -12.23
C VAL A 22 -3.85 0.80 -12.31
N VAL A 23 -4.58 1.08 -13.38
CA VAL A 23 -5.28 2.36 -13.58
C VAL A 23 -6.33 2.58 -12.48
N ILE A 24 -7.14 1.57 -12.18
CA ILE A 24 -8.12 1.61 -11.09
C ILE A 24 -7.43 1.83 -9.74
N GLY A 25 -6.34 1.11 -9.47
CA GLY A 25 -5.58 1.25 -8.22
C GLY A 25 -5.02 2.65 -8.01
N ILE A 26 -4.52 3.29 -9.07
CA ILE A 26 -4.05 4.69 -9.02
C ILE A 26 -5.24 5.62 -8.78
N GLY A 27 -6.31 5.50 -9.54
CA GLY A 27 -7.50 6.35 -9.41
C GLY A 27 -8.10 6.29 -8.00
N CYS A 28 -8.39 5.09 -7.50
CA CYS A 28 -8.90 4.88 -6.14
C CYS A 28 -7.90 5.39 -5.09
N GLY A 29 -6.61 5.17 -5.31
CA GLY A 29 -5.57 5.64 -4.39
C GLY A 29 -5.55 7.16 -4.24
N ILE A 30 -5.71 7.90 -5.33
CA ILE A 30 -5.80 9.37 -5.33
C ILE A 30 -7.04 9.82 -4.57
N VAL A 31 -8.21 9.20 -4.83
CA VAL A 31 -9.47 9.53 -4.16
C VAL A 31 -9.35 9.34 -2.65
N VAL A 32 -8.83 8.19 -2.21
CA VAL A 32 -8.64 7.90 -0.78
C VAL A 32 -7.61 8.81 -0.13
N ARG A 33 -6.54 9.15 -0.84
CA ARG A 33 -5.53 10.11 -0.36
C ARG A 33 -6.13 11.50 -0.15
N SER A 34 -7.12 11.88 -0.96
CA SER A 34 -7.88 13.11 -0.82
C SER A 34 -8.94 13.06 0.30
N ARG A 35 -8.94 12.00 1.12
CA ARG A 35 -9.94 11.72 2.17
C ARG A 35 -11.38 11.61 1.64
N ALA A 36 -11.53 11.20 0.40
CA ALA A 36 -12.80 10.90 -0.24
C ALA A 36 -12.98 9.39 -0.40
N THR A 37 -14.18 8.97 -0.76
CA THR A 37 -14.50 7.58 -1.07
C THR A 37 -15.19 7.50 -2.43
N THR A 38 -15.08 6.37 -3.10
CA THR A 38 -15.81 6.12 -4.36
C THR A 38 -17.29 5.74 -4.12
N GLY A 39 -17.69 5.54 -2.85
CA GLY A 39 -19.05 5.23 -2.46
C GLY A 39 -19.43 3.75 -2.52
N GLY A 40 -18.48 2.88 -2.82
CA GLY A 40 -18.71 1.42 -2.92
C GLY A 40 -18.15 0.63 -1.73
N THR A 41 -17.43 -0.46 -2.03
CA THR A 41 -16.75 -1.34 -1.05
C THR A 41 -15.73 -0.60 -0.19
N ASP A 42 -15.28 0.57 -0.64
CA ASP A 42 -14.37 1.46 0.10
C ASP A 42 -14.93 1.86 1.46
N ILE A 43 -16.25 2.08 1.56
CA ILE A 43 -16.89 2.43 2.84
C ILE A 43 -16.75 1.28 3.84
N VAL A 44 -16.99 0.05 3.38
CA VAL A 44 -16.82 -1.15 4.21
C VAL A 44 -15.36 -1.31 4.64
N ALA A 45 -14.42 -1.07 3.71
CA ALA A 45 -12.99 -1.11 4.01
C ALA A 45 -12.57 -0.05 5.04
N MET A 46 -13.16 1.16 4.99
CA MET A 46 -12.92 2.22 5.99
C MET A 46 -13.48 1.85 7.36
N ILE A 47 -14.64 1.20 7.41
CA ILE A 47 -15.21 0.69 8.65
C ILE A 47 -14.30 -0.39 9.24
N LEU A 48 -13.85 -1.35 8.43
CA LEU A 48 -12.90 -2.37 8.87
C LEU A 48 -11.59 -1.75 9.38
N GLN A 49 -11.07 -0.75 8.68
CA GLN A 49 -9.88 -0.03 9.11
C GLN A 49 -10.07 0.58 10.50
N LYS A 50 -11.22 1.22 10.73
CA LYS A 50 -11.53 1.90 12.00
C LYS A 50 -11.69 0.93 13.16
N TYR A 51 -12.41 -0.17 12.97
CA TYR A 51 -12.72 -1.12 14.05
C TYR A 51 -11.67 -2.21 14.23
N CYS A 52 -11.09 -2.72 13.13
CA CYS A 52 -10.12 -3.81 13.18
C CYS A 52 -8.65 -3.32 13.13
N HIS A 53 -8.41 -2.00 13.02
CA HIS A 53 -7.07 -1.38 12.96
C HIS A 53 -6.17 -1.98 11.87
N ILE A 54 -6.75 -2.51 10.79
CA ILE A 54 -6.02 -3.03 9.64
C ILE A 54 -5.76 -1.92 8.61
N ARG A 55 -4.70 -2.07 7.82
CA ARG A 55 -4.39 -1.09 6.77
C ARG A 55 -5.50 -1.09 5.72
N PHE A 56 -5.89 0.10 5.24
CA PHE A 56 -6.97 0.28 4.26
C PHE A 56 -6.83 -0.63 3.03
N SER A 57 -5.61 -0.74 2.45
CA SER A 57 -5.36 -1.61 1.30
C SER A 57 -5.60 -3.10 1.58
N LYS A 58 -5.35 -3.56 2.82
CA LYS A 58 -5.67 -4.94 3.22
C LYS A 58 -7.17 -5.14 3.42
N ALA A 59 -7.85 -4.10 3.93
CA ALA A 59 -9.29 -4.13 4.11
C ALA A 59 -10.01 -4.23 2.76
N ILE A 60 -9.60 -3.45 1.75
CA ILE A 60 -10.14 -3.55 0.39
C ILE A 60 -9.90 -4.96 -0.18
N LEU A 61 -8.66 -5.45 -0.12
CA LEU A 61 -8.34 -6.78 -0.63
C LEU A 61 -9.22 -7.87 0.01
N LEU A 62 -9.53 -7.74 1.29
CA LEU A 62 -10.38 -8.69 2.00
C LEU A 62 -11.83 -8.59 1.54
N VAL A 63 -12.38 -7.36 1.44
CA VAL A 63 -13.77 -7.14 1.03
C VAL A 63 -13.98 -7.58 -0.42
N ASP A 64 -13.12 -7.14 -1.33
CA ASP A 64 -13.19 -7.51 -2.75
C ASP A 64 -12.94 -9.01 -2.94
N GLY A 65 -12.03 -9.61 -2.16
CA GLY A 65 -11.80 -11.05 -2.15
C GLY A 65 -13.03 -11.84 -1.74
N ILE A 66 -13.78 -11.37 -0.75
CA ILE A 66 -15.06 -11.98 -0.34
C ILE A 66 -16.08 -11.87 -1.49
N VAL A 67 -16.22 -10.70 -2.09
CA VAL A 67 -17.16 -10.48 -3.20
C VAL A 67 -16.85 -11.40 -4.38
N VAL A 68 -15.57 -11.49 -4.77
CA VAL A 68 -15.17 -12.40 -5.87
C VAL A 68 -15.32 -13.86 -5.46
N GLY A 69 -15.03 -14.20 -4.21
CA GLY A 69 -15.25 -15.55 -3.69
C GLY A 69 -16.71 -15.98 -3.76
N PHE A 70 -17.63 -15.11 -3.37
CA PHE A 70 -19.07 -15.34 -3.55
C PHE A 70 -19.47 -15.44 -5.03
N GLY A 71 -18.93 -14.56 -5.89
CA GLY A 71 -19.15 -14.63 -7.33
C GLY A 71 -18.70 -15.97 -7.92
N LEU A 72 -17.56 -16.49 -7.49
CA LEU A 72 -17.05 -17.82 -7.85
C LEU A 72 -18.00 -18.93 -7.44
N LEU A 73 -18.54 -18.87 -6.21
CA LEU A 73 -19.49 -19.87 -5.74
C LEU A 73 -20.77 -19.83 -6.58
N VAL A 74 -21.32 -18.65 -6.85
CA VAL A 74 -22.53 -18.50 -7.65
C VAL A 74 -22.35 -19.05 -9.06
N ILE A 75 -21.24 -18.68 -9.71
CA ILE A 75 -20.91 -19.13 -11.08
C ILE A 75 -20.55 -20.63 -11.08
N GLY A 76 -19.78 -21.10 -10.07
CA GLY A 76 -19.33 -22.48 -9.96
C GLY A 76 -20.47 -23.46 -9.67
N PHE A 77 -21.47 -23.04 -8.89
CA PHE A 77 -22.67 -23.85 -8.61
C PHE A 77 -23.80 -23.65 -9.62
N GLY A 78 -23.61 -22.79 -10.64
CA GLY A 78 -24.61 -22.58 -11.69
C GLY A 78 -25.92 -21.95 -11.21
N ILE A 79 -25.91 -21.24 -10.08
CA ILE A 79 -27.14 -20.68 -9.47
C ILE A 79 -27.77 -19.54 -10.31
N GLY A 80 -27.06 -19.08 -11.35
CA GLY A 80 -27.49 -17.92 -12.16
C GLY A 80 -27.99 -18.20 -13.56
N ASN A 81 -27.81 -19.39 -14.14
CA ASN A 81 -28.21 -19.71 -15.49
C ASN A 81 -28.68 -21.15 -15.63
N PRO A 82 -30.00 -21.40 -15.64
CA PRO A 82 -30.53 -22.75 -15.83
C PRO A 82 -30.41 -23.26 -17.28
N ASP A 83 -30.18 -22.40 -18.29
CA ASP A 83 -30.30 -22.79 -19.68
C ASP A 83 -29.02 -22.72 -20.53
N ASP A 84 -27.91 -22.18 -20.06
CA ASP A 84 -26.68 -22.13 -20.82
C ASP A 84 -25.55 -22.89 -20.13
N ALA A 85 -25.27 -24.07 -20.66
CA ALA A 85 -24.07 -24.86 -20.36
C ALA A 85 -22.81 -24.16 -20.92
N THR A 86 -22.57 -22.92 -20.53
CA THR A 86 -21.23 -22.34 -20.71
C THR A 86 -20.33 -22.94 -19.65
N PRO A 87 -19.23 -23.63 -20.03
CA PRO A 87 -18.33 -24.22 -19.07
C PRO A 87 -17.86 -23.12 -18.08
N PRO A 88 -17.80 -23.40 -16.78
CA PRO A 88 -17.36 -22.44 -15.79
C PRO A 88 -16.01 -21.89 -16.21
N SER A 89 -15.96 -20.59 -16.53
CA SER A 89 -14.74 -19.94 -17.03
C SER A 89 -13.79 -19.68 -15.86
N TRP A 90 -13.21 -20.76 -15.33
CA TRP A 90 -12.21 -20.69 -14.24
C TRP A 90 -11.09 -19.68 -14.53
N HIS A 91 -10.76 -19.49 -15.82
CA HIS A 91 -9.77 -18.52 -16.24
C HIS A 91 -10.16 -17.07 -15.87
N LEU A 92 -11.41 -16.68 -16.06
CA LEU A 92 -11.91 -15.36 -15.70
C LEU A 92 -11.78 -15.09 -14.20
N SER A 93 -12.03 -16.11 -13.39
CA SER A 93 -11.94 -16.03 -11.95
C SER A 93 -10.50 -15.88 -11.47
N PHE A 94 -9.56 -16.59 -12.08
CA PHE A 94 -8.14 -16.40 -11.80
C PHE A 94 -7.67 -14.99 -12.18
N TYR A 95 -8.12 -14.46 -13.32
CA TYR A 95 -7.75 -13.10 -13.73
C TYR A 95 -8.32 -12.04 -12.79
N SER A 96 -9.53 -12.24 -12.26
CA SER A 96 -10.10 -11.31 -11.28
C SER A 96 -9.33 -11.33 -9.96
N LEU A 97 -8.86 -12.48 -9.47
CA LEU A 97 -8.01 -12.56 -8.28
C LEU A 97 -6.68 -11.84 -8.47
N ILE A 98 -6.05 -12.01 -9.64
CA ILE A 98 -4.81 -11.31 -9.98
C ILE A 98 -5.07 -9.80 -10.04
N ALA A 99 -6.15 -9.37 -10.69
CA ALA A 99 -6.52 -7.97 -10.80
C ALA A 99 -6.73 -7.31 -9.43
N ILE A 100 -7.47 -7.96 -8.51
CA ILE A 100 -7.69 -7.46 -7.15
C ILE A 100 -6.36 -7.34 -6.39
N PHE A 101 -5.50 -8.33 -6.50
CA PHE A 101 -4.20 -8.29 -5.84
C PHE A 101 -3.33 -7.13 -6.35
N VAL A 102 -3.27 -6.94 -7.67
CA VAL A 102 -2.54 -5.83 -8.31
C VAL A 102 -3.13 -4.48 -7.89
N THR A 103 -4.46 -4.32 -7.98
CA THR A 103 -5.16 -3.10 -7.54
C THR A 103 -4.83 -2.75 -6.10
N SER A 104 -4.90 -3.72 -5.19
CA SER A 104 -4.60 -3.53 -3.77
C SER A 104 -3.14 -3.12 -3.53
N ARG A 105 -2.20 -3.67 -4.31
CA ARG A 105 -0.78 -3.30 -4.23
C ARG A 105 -0.51 -1.89 -4.73
N VAL A 106 -1.07 -1.53 -5.87
CA VAL A 106 -0.94 -0.19 -6.45
C VAL A 106 -1.58 0.85 -5.54
N LEU A 107 -2.78 0.56 -5.05
CA LEU A 107 -3.50 1.41 -4.09
C LEU A 107 -2.69 1.64 -2.81
N ALA A 108 -2.09 0.58 -2.25
CA ALA A 108 -1.23 0.69 -1.08
C ALA A 108 -0.03 1.61 -1.34
N TYR A 109 0.57 1.51 -2.52
CA TYR A 109 1.69 2.35 -2.93
C TYR A 109 1.28 3.82 -3.07
N VAL A 110 0.14 4.09 -3.71
CA VAL A 110 -0.38 5.46 -3.90
C VAL A 110 -0.77 6.12 -2.58
N ILE A 111 -1.43 5.38 -1.67
CA ILE A 111 -1.87 5.92 -0.37
C ILE A 111 -0.69 6.18 0.57
N ASN A 112 0.20 5.20 0.71
CA ASN A 112 1.32 5.30 1.66
C ASN A 112 2.45 6.17 1.09
N GLY A 113 2.52 6.30 -0.24
CA GLY A 113 3.67 6.92 -0.91
C GLY A 113 4.97 6.21 -0.54
N GLU A 114 6.06 6.84 -0.85
CA GLU A 114 7.41 6.40 -0.45
C GLU A 114 7.75 6.90 0.97
N LYS A 115 6.82 6.80 1.92
CA LYS A 115 7.08 7.16 3.31
C LYS A 115 7.91 6.07 3.98
N ASN A 116 9.18 6.03 3.65
CA ASN A 116 10.19 5.23 4.32
C ASN A 116 10.99 6.05 5.33
N ASP A 117 10.33 7.02 5.99
CA ASP A 117 10.98 7.78 7.03
C ASP A 117 11.32 6.83 8.19
N LYS A 118 12.58 6.84 8.58
CA LYS A 118 13.10 6.06 9.70
C LYS A 118 13.36 7.00 10.87
N ILE A 119 13.01 6.52 12.05
CA ILE A 119 13.42 7.18 13.28
C ILE A 119 14.76 6.60 13.66
N LEU A 120 15.76 7.46 13.77
CA LEU A 120 17.09 7.10 14.20
C LEU A 120 17.32 7.62 15.63
N PHE A 121 17.67 6.70 16.51
CA PHE A 121 18.14 7.02 17.86
C PHE A 121 19.63 6.74 17.92
N VAL A 122 20.43 7.79 18.16
CA VAL A 122 21.87 7.65 18.37
C VAL A 122 22.15 7.95 19.83
N ILE A 123 22.67 6.98 20.58
CA ILE A 123 23.01 7.10 22.00
C ILE A 123 24.51 7.01 22.12
N SER A 124 25.12 7.96 22.79
CA SER A 124 26.57 7.97 23.02
C SER A 124 26.91 8.44 24.43
N ASP A 125 28.01 7.94 24.94
CA ASP A 125 28.59 8.35 26.23
C ASP A 125 29.44 9.63 26.09
N MET A 126 29.79 10.01 24.86
CA MET A 126 30.58 11.20 24.54
C MET A 126 29.70 12.28 23.92
N ARG A 127 30.12 13.55 24.09
CA ARG A 127 29.46 14.65 23.39
C ARG A 127 29.57 14.45 21.89
N LEU A 128 28.43 14.38 21.23
CA LEU A 128 28.28 14.10 19.81
C LEU A 128 28.51 15.36 18.94
N THR A 129 29.43 16.27 19.35
CA THR A 129 29.65 17.56 18.67
C THR A 129 29.98 17.42 17.19
N ALA A 130 30.79 16.44 16.82
CA ALA A 130 31.12 16.19 15.42
C ALA A 130 29.88 15.71 14.63
N LEU A 131 29.02 14.91 15.26
CA LEU A 131 27.78 14.44 14.63
C LEU A 131 26.74 15.55 14.56
N HIS A 132 26.68 16.45 15.53
CA HIS A 132 25.84 17.63 15.48
C HIS A 132 26.19 18.51 14.28
N ASP A 133 27.48 18.78 14.06
CA ASP A 133 27.95 19.57 12.94
C ASP A 133 27.64 18.91 11.59
N TYR A 134 27.78 17.59 11.51
CA TYR A 134 27.46 16.84 10.31
C TYR A 134 25.94 16.87 10.00
N ILE A 135 25.09 16.64 11.00
CA ILE A 135 23.63 16.68 10.82
C ILE A 135 23.16 18.05 10.39
N LEU A 136 23.71 19.11 10.95
CA LEU A 136 23.28 20.48 10.65
C LEU A 136 23.83 21.00 9.31
N LYS A 137 25.06 20.62 8.94
CA LYS A 137 25.75 21.19 7.77
C LYS A 137 25.59 20.33 6.51
N ASP A 138 25.66 19.02 6.65
CA ASP A 138 25.65 18.09 5.51
C ASP A 138 24.27 17.51 5.23
N LEU A 139 23.50 17.18 6.28
CA LEU A 139 22.15 16.63 6.13
C LEU A 139 21.05 17.70 6.06
N ASP A 140 21.34 18.96 6.42
CA ASP A 140 20.37 20.07 6.49
C ASP A 140 19.08 19.63 7.22
N ARG A 141 19.23 18.92 8.34
CA ARG A 141 18.15 18.38 9.15
C ARG A 141 18.26 18.83 10.59
N THR A 142 17.12 18.96 11.23
CA THR A 142 17.06 19.20 12.68
C THR A 142 17.02 17.87 13.43
N ALA A 143 17.78 17.79 14.52
CA ALA A 143 17.74 16.70 15.46
C ALA A 143 17.36 17.20 16.85
N THR A 144 16.69 16.36 17.63
CA THR A 144 16.38 16.67 19.03
C THR A 144 17.40 15.96 19.92
N CYS A 145 18.12 16.74 20.72
CA CYS A 145 19.04 16.20 21.71
C CYS A 145 18.28 15.98 23.03
N ILE A 146 18.33 14.77 23.55
CA ILE A 146 17.71 14.37 24.81
C ILE A 146 18.83 13.98 25.77
N LYS A 147 18.89 14.64 26.92
CA LYS A 147 19.79 14.25 28.00
C LYS A 147 19.23 13.02 28.68
N SER A 148 20.02 11.99 28.80
CA SER A 148 19.65 10.74 29.45
C SER A 148 20.76 10.29 30.38
N SER A 149 20.46 9.42 31.31
CA SER A 149 21.46 8.78 32.18
C SER A 149 21.33 7.27 32.10
N GLY A 150 22.47 6.58 32.14
CA GLY A 150 22.47 5.12 32.17
C GLY A 150 21.88 4.60 33.49
N LEU A 151 20.83 3.77 33.42
CA LEU A 151 20.15 3.24 34.59
C LEU A 151 21.09 2.47 35.56
N TYR A 152 22.07 1.78 35.02
CA TYR A 152 23.01 0.98 35.81
C TYR A 152 24.29 1.75 36.15
N THR A 153 24.82 2.52 35.22
CA THR A 153 26.12 3.20 35.39
C THR A 153 25.99 4.61 35.96
N ASN A 154 24.79 5.18 35.94
CA ASN A 154 24.48 6.56 36.34
C ASN A 154 25.34 7.61 35.58
N VAL A 155 25.87 7.23 34.42
CA VAL A 155 26.66 8.12 33.56
C VAL A 155 25.72 8.90 32.65
N ASP A 156 25.96 10.21 32.55
CA ASP A 156 25.21 11.08 31.65
C ASP A 156 25.52 10.70 30.19
N LYS A 157 24.43 10.54 29.42
CA LYS A 157 24.47 10.19 27.99
C LYS A 157 23.67 11.21 27.20
N GLU A 158 24.11 11.45 25.97
CA GLU A 158 23.34 12.20 25.00
C GLU A 158 22.67 11.25 24.01
N MET A 159 21.36 11.45 23.83
CA MET A 159 20.58 10.73 22.83
C MET A 159 20.12 11.73 21.77
N LEU A 160 20.50 11.48 20.52
CA LEU A 160 20.01 12.21 19.37
C LEU A 160 18.83 11.47 18.76
N PHE A 161 17.74 12.20 18.60
CA PHE A 161 16.55 11.74 17.91
C PHE A 161 16.40 12.51 16.61
N LEU A 162 16.39 11.80 15.49
CA LEU A 162 16.18 12.40 14.17
C LEU A 162 15.33 11.51 13.28
N VAL A 163 14.61 12.15 12.38
CA VAL A 163 13.81 11.47 11.36
C VAL A 163 14.52 11.65 10.03
N VAL A 164 14.92 10.54 9.42
CA VAL A 164 15.67 10.51 8.16
C VAL A 164 14.98 9.62 7.13
N SER A 165 15.14 9.96 5.87
CA SER A 165 14.70 9.11 4.77
C SER A 165 15.61 7.88 4.65
N TYR A 166 15.05 6.76 4.20
CA TYR A 166 15.84 5.53 3.99
C TYR A 166 17.06 5.73 3.09
N LYS A 167 16.98 6.66 2.13
CA LYS A 167 18.09 7.00 1.22
C LYS A 167 19.25 7.73 1.90
N GLU A 168 19.01 8.31 3.07
CA GLU A 168 20.02 9.06 3.83
C GLU A 168 20.69 8.21 4.91
N VAL A 169 20.19 7.01 5.16
CA VAL A 169 20.74 6.07 6.16
C VAL A 169 21.76 5.12 5.55
N VAL A 170 21.82 5.01 4.23
CA VAL A 170 22.78 4.24 3.45
C VAL A 170 23.85 5.17 2.94
#